data_12b38b0a5f890b47bdd798b460b339ec
#
_entry.id   12b38b0a5f890b47bdd798b460b339ec
#
_cell.length_a   1.000
_cell.length_b   1.000
_cell.length_c   1.000
_cell.angle_alpha   90.00
_cell.angle_beta   90.00
_cell.angle_gamma   90.00
#
_symmetry.space_group_name_H-M   'P 1'
#
loop_
_entity.id
_entity.type
_entity.pdbx_description
1 polymer ?
#
loop_
_entity_poly.entity_id
_entity_poly.type
_entity_poly.pdbx_seq_one_letter_code
_entity_poly.pdbx_strand_id
1 'polypeptide(L)'
;APITAYSQQTRGLLGCIITSLTGRDKNQVEGEVQVVSTATQSFLATCVNGACWTVYHGAGSKTLAGPKGPITQMYTNVDLDLVGWQAPPGARSLTPCTCGSSDLYLVTRHADVIPVRRRGDSRGSLLSPRPISYLKGSSGGPLLCPSGHVVGIFRAAVCTRGVAKAVDFIPVEAMETTMRSPVFTDNSSPPAVPQTFQVAHLHAPTGSGKSTKVPAAYAAQGYKVLVLNPSVAATLGFGAYMSKAHGVDPNIRTGVRTITTGAPITYSTYGKFLADGGCSGGAYDIIICDECHSTDSTTILGIGTVLDQAETAGARLVVLATATPPGSVTVPHPNIEEVALPNSGEIPFYGKAIPIEAIKGGRHLIFCHSKKKCDELAAKLSGLGLNAVAYYRGLDVSVIPTSGDVVVVATDALMTGFTGDFDSVIDCNTCVTQTVDFSLDPTFTIETTTVPQDAVSRSQRRGRTGRGRMGIYRFVTPGERPSGMFDSSVLCECYDAGCAWYELTPAETSVRLRAYLNTPGLPVCQDHLEFWESVFTGLTHIDAHFLSQTKQAGDNFPYLVAYQATVCARAQAPPPSWDQMWKCLIRLKPTLHGPTPLLYRLGAVQNEVTPTHPITKYIMACMSADLEVVTSTWVL
;
A
#
# COMPACT_ATOMS: atom_id res chain seq x y z
N ALA A 1 36.92 -15.55 -8.35
CA ALA A 1 36.31 -14.55 -7.48
C ALA A 1 37.03 -14.51 -6.14
N PRO A 2 37.24 -13.35 -5.55
CA PRO A 2 37.90 -13.23 -4.24
C PRO A 2 37.00 -13.74 -3.10
N ILE A 3 35.72 -13.94 -3.36
CA ILE A 3 34.71 -14.38 -2.40
C ILE A 3 34.06 -15.66 -2.91
N THR A 4 33.93 -16.62 -2.02
CA THR A 4 33.22 -17.88 -2.29
C THR A 4 32.13 -18.05 -1.25
N ALA A 5 30.94 -18.42 -1.69
CA ALA A 5 29.81 -18.69 -0.82
C ALA A 5 29.36 -20.15 -0.95
N TYR A 6 28.84 -20.72 0.13
CA TYR A 6 28.21 -22.03 0.15
C TYR A 6 27.00 -22.00 1.06
N SER A 7 26.07 -22.94 0.84
CA SER A 7 24.84 -23.01 1.63
C SER A 7 24.67 -24.36 2.30
N GLN A 8 23.98 -24.34 3.45
CA GLN A 8 23.58 -25.54 4.18
C GLN A 8 22.06 -25.50 4.39
N GLN A 9 21.41 -26.62 4.06
CA GLN A 9 19.98 -26.76 4.37
C GLN A 9 19.85 -27.41 5.74
N THR A 10 19.21 -26.71 6.68
CA THR A 10 19.10 -27.16 8.09
C THR A 10 17.69 -27.60 8.46
N ARG A 11 16.68 -27.43 7.58
CA ARG A 11 15.29 -27.83 7.84
C ARG A 11 14.62 -28.42 6.63
N GLY A 12 13.78 -29.45 6.88
CA GLY A 12 12.80 -29.92 5.93
C GLY A 12 11.49 -29.11 6.00
N LEU A 13 10.52 -29.45 5.14
CA LEU A 13 9.21 -28.77 5.09
C LEU A 13 8.46 -28.81 6.43
N LEU A 14 8.43 -29.95 7.11
CA LEU A 14 7.77 -30.10 8.42
C LEU A 14 8.43 -29.22 9.48
N GLY A 15 9.76 -29.16 9.50
CA GLY A 15 10.50 -28.29 10.41
C GLY A 15 10.18 -26.82 10.22
N CYS A 16 10.02 -26.36 8.97
CA CYS A 16 9.60 -24.99 8.65
C CYS A 16 8.19 -24.69 9.16
N ILE A 17 7.25 -25.63 9.02
CA ILE A 17 5.88 -25.48 9.51
C ILE A 17 5.84 -25.37 11.03
N ILE A 18 6.54 -26.26 11.73
CA ILE A 18 6.61 -26.26 13.20
C ILE A 18 7.24 -24.97 13.71
N THR A 19 8.31 -24.51 13.09
CA THR A 19 8.99 -23.25 13.43
C THR A 19 8.03 -22.06 13.29
N SER A 20 7.27 -22.01 12.20
CA SER A 20 6.28 -20.96 11.95
C SER A 20 5.16 -20.95 13.00
N LEU A 21 4.66 -22.14 13.40
CA LEU A 21 3.57 -22.25 14.37
C LEU A 21 3.99 -21.93 15.80
N THR A 22 5.19 -22.35 16.22
CA THR A 22 5.63 -22.23 17.60
C THR A 22 6.48 -20.99 17.88
N GLY A 23 7.03 -20.35 16.86
CA GLY A 23 8.02 -19.29 16.99
C GLY A 23 9.34 -19.78 17.58
N ARG A 24 9.56 -21.09 17.67
CA ARG A 24 10.76 -21.72 18.20
C ARG A 24 11.56 -22.39 17.09
N ASP A 25 12.83 -22.09 17.05
CA ASP A 25 13.81 -22.72 16.18
C ASP A 25 14.92 -23.28 17.03
N LYS A 26 14.95 -24.62 17.14
CA LYS A 26 15.95 -25.34 17.91
C LYS A 26 17.23 -25.62 17.10
N ASN A 27 17.22 -25.36 15.79
CA ASN A 27 18.40 -25.55 14.98
C ASN A 27 19.48 -24.56 15.37
N GLN A 28 20.72 -25.06 15.40
CA GLN A 28 21.87 -24.20 15.62
C GLN A 28 22.02 -23.26 14.42
N VAL A 29 22.13 -21.97 14.71
CA VAL A 29 22.37 -20.95 13.70
C VAL A 29 23.88 -20.88 13.45
N GLU A 30 24.27 -20.91 12.18
CA GLU A 30 25.67 -20.78 11.74
C GLU A 30 25.77 -19.81 10.59
N GLY A 31 26.94 -19.18 10.43
CA GLY A 31 27.24 -18.33 9.29
C GLY A 31 26.81 -16.88 9.46
N GLU A 32 27.06 -16.12 8.41
CA GLU A 32 26.88 -14.66 8.34
C GLU A 32 25.54 -14.28 7.70
N VAL A 33 24.94 -15.17 6.91
CA VAL A 33 23.70 -14.94 6.18
C VAL A 33 22.70 -16.04 6.53
N GLN A 34 21.50 -15.63 6.88
CA GLN A 34 20.42 -16.54 7.27
C GLN A 34 19.28 -16.50 6.26
N VAL A 35 18.63 -17.62 6.03
CA VAL A 35 17.38 -17.67 5.27
C VAL A 35 16.22 -17.39 6.21
N VAL A 36 15.43 -16.38 5.88
CA VAL A 36 14.23 -16.01 6.63
C VAL A 36 13.01 -16.42 5.83
N SER A 37 12.06 -17.09 6.47
CA SER A 37 10.83 -17.55 5.83
C SER A 37 9.62 -16.95 6.52
N THR A 38 8.68 -16.46 5.71
CA THR A 38 7.33 -16.08 6.14
C THR A 38 6.33 -17.12 5.61
N ALA A 39 5.05 -16.96 5.90
CA ALA A 39 4.00 -17.87 5.42
C ALA A 39 3.95 -17.95 3.88
N THR A 40 4.41 -16.91 3.17
CA THR A 40 4.27 -16.77 1.71
C THR A 40 5.59 -16.70 0.96
N GLN A 41 6.71 -16.41 1.64
CA GLN A 41 7.97 -16.07 0.98
C GLN A 41 9.17 -16.51 1.79
N SER A 42 10.34 -16.60 1.15
CA SER A 42 11.61 -16.69 1.85
C SER A 42 12.65 -15.80 1.17
N PHE A 43 13.54 -15.25 1.99
CA PHE A 43 14.56 -14.28 1.57
C PHE A 43 15.74 -14.37 2.56
N LEU A 44 16.64 -13.41 2.54
CA LEU A 44 17.88 -13.46 3.33
C LEU A 44 17.92 -12.39 4.43
N ALA A 45 18.65 -12.67 5.48
CA ALA A 45 19.07 -11.69 6.48
C ALA A 45 20.59 -11.78 6.65
N THR A 46 21.24 -10.65 6.82
CA THR A 46 22.68 -10.53 6.95
C THR A 46 23.03 -10.03 8.36
N CYS A 47 23.96 -10.72 9.01
CA CYS A 47 24.40 -10.36 10.36
C CYS A 47 25.51 -9.32 10.28
N VAL A 48 25.28 -8.17 10.90
CA VAL A 48 26.24 -7.06 11.01
C VAL A 48 26.11 -6.44 12.39
N ASN A 49 27.23 -6.19 13.05
CA ASN A 49 27.27 -5.52 14.36
C ASN A 49 26.38 -6.18 15.43
N GLY A 50 26.31 -7.50 15.44
CA GLY A 50 25.54 -8.26 16.43
C GLY A 50 24.04 -8.28 16.20
N ALA A 51 23.56 -7.82 15.05
CA ALA A 51 22.17 -7.86 14.65
C ALA A 51 22.00 -8.57 13.30
N CYS A 52 20.84 -9.18 13.09
CA CYS A 52 20.45 -9.71 11.78
C CYS A 52 19.54 -8.68 11.09
N TRP A 53 19.92 -8.26 9.90
CA TRP A 53 19.24 -7.22 9.14
C TRP A 53 18.61 -7.77 7.87
N THR A 54 17.43 -7.29 7.56
CA THR A 54 16.76 -7.63 6.31
C THR A 54 15.84 -6.49 5.86
N VAL A 55 15.14 -6.72 4.76
CA VAL A 55 14.24 -5.72 4.18
C VAL A 55 12.86 -5.76 4.85
N TYR A 56 12.30 -4.59 5.10
CA TYR A 56 10.95 -4.47 5.67
C TYR A 56 9.89 -5.05 4.72
N HIS A 57 10.02 -4.85 3.42
CA HIS A 57 9.03 -5.37 2.45
C HIS A 57 8.95 -6.90 2.42
N GLY A 58 9.95 -7.58 2.96
CA GLY A 58 9.93 -9.04 3.17
C GLY A 58 9.44 -9.44 4.55
N ALA A 59 10.11 -8.96 5.58
CA ALA A 59 9.86 -9.40 6.97
C ALA A 59 8.76 -8.61 7.69
N GLY A 60 8.48 -7.39 7.25
CA GLY A 60 7.57 -6.53 8.01
C GLY A 60 8.05 -6.34 9.44
N SER A 61 7.12 -6.22 10.37
CA SER A 61 7.40 -6.10 11.80
C SER A 61 7.31 -7.43 12.54
N LYS A 62 7.51 -8.55 11.84
CA LYS A 62 7.34 -9.90 12.40
C LYS A 62 8.46 -10.27 13.36
N THR A 63 8.16 -11.21 14.25
CA THR A 63 9.14 -11.83 15.11
C THR A 63 9.97 -12.85 14.33
N LEU A 64 11.22 -13.02 14.76
CA LEU A 64 12.10 -14.07 14.26
C LEU A 64 11.99 -15.28 15.18
N ALA A 65 11.90 -16.48 14.62
CA ALA A 65 11.89 -17.71 15.42
C ALA A 65 13.26 -17.93 16.06
N GLY A 66 13.30 -18.07 17.38
CA GLY A 66 14.52 -18.27 18.15
C GLY A 66 14.49 -19.55 19.01
N PRO A 67 15.63 -19.92 19.61
CA PRO A 67 15.74 -21.17 20.38
C PRO A 67 14.79 -21.20 21.60
N LYS A 68 14.48 -20.06 22.16
CA LYS A 68 13.61 -19.92 23.36
C LYS A 68 12.21 -19.38 23.02
N GLY A 69 11.88 -19.26 21.75
CA GLY A 69 10.63 -18.69 21.28
C GLY A 69 10.84 -17.48 20.37
N PRO A 70 9.76 -16.73 20.03
CA PRO A 70 9.85 -15.60 19.10
C PRO A 70 10.78 -14.50 19.62
N ILE A 71 11.59 -13.93 18.73
CA ILE A 71 12.47 -12.79 19.00
C ILE A 71 11.80 -11.56 18.40
N THR A 72 11.49 -10.57 19.24
CA THR A 72 10.92 -9.29 18.81
C THR A 72 11.94 -8.48 18.03
N GLN A 73 11.51 -7.77 16.99
CA GLN A 73 12.37 -6.84 16.28
C GLN A 73 12.92 -5.77 17.23
N MET A 74 14.22 -5.53 17.12
CA MET A 74 14.90 -4.49 17.85
C MET A 74 14.90 -3.16 17.07
N TYR A 75 14.94 -3.25 15.76
CA TYR A 75 15.01 -2.09 14.86
C TYR A 75 13.98 -2.23 13.75
N THR A 76 13.20 -1.18 13.54
CA THR A 76 12.22 -1.13 12.44
C THR A 76 12.27 0.27 11.83
N ASN A 77 12.65 0.34 10.55
CA ASN A 77 12.71 1.60 9.82
C ASN A 77 12.04 1.40 8.45
N VAL A 78 10.75 1.70 8.38
CA VAL A 78 9.96 1.49 7.15
C VAL A 78 10.46 2.40 6.04
N ASP A 79 10.85 3.63 6.35
CA ASP A 79 11.31 4.60 5.35
C ASP A 79 12.60 4.14 4.65
N LEU A 80 13.47 3.44 5.35
CA LEU A 80 14.69 2.86 4.79
C LEU A 80 14.50 1.43 4.28
N ASP A 81 13.29 0.87 4.41
CA ASP A 81 13.01 -0.52 4.09
C ASP A 81 13.86 -1.52 4.89
N LEU A 82 14.17 -1.19 6.14
CA LEU A 82 15.15 -1.89 6.97
C LEU A 82 14.55 -2.36 8.29
N VAL A 83 14.81 -3.61 8.64
CA VAL A 83 14.47 -4.17 9.96
C VAL A 83 15.65 -4.96 10.50
N GLY A 84 15.72 -5.08 11.81
CA GLY A 84 16.79 -5.85 12.48
C GLY A 84 16.32 -6.51 13.77
N TRP A 85 16.89 -7.66 14.04
CA TRP A 85 16.73 -8.41 15.28
C TRP A 85 18.10 -8.60 15.92
N GLN A 86 18.14 -8.86 17.22
CA GLN A 86 19.36 -9.32 17.85
C GLN A 86 19.80 -10.63 17.17
N ALA A 87 21.07 -10.72 16.81
CA ALA A 87 21.60 -11.92 16.17
C ALA A 87 21.46 -13.12 17.10
N PRO A 88 20.94 -14.26 16.63
CA PRO A 88 20.84 -15.44 17.44
C PRO A 88 22.21 -16.01 17.78
N PRO A 89 22.34 -16.78 18.87
CA PRO A 89 23.60 -17.42 19.22
C PRO A 89 24.14 -18.29 18.07
N GLY A 90 25.42 -18.19 17.79
CA GLY A 90 26.07 -18.92 16.70
C GLY A 90 26.16 -18.18 15.38
N ALA A 91 25.36 -17.13 15.18
CA ALA A 91 25.48 -16.26 14.01
C ALA A 91 26.76 -15.43 14.10
N ARG A 92 27.46 -15.31 12.97
CA ARG A 92 28.69 -14.53 12.88
C ARG A 92 28.40 -13.22 12.15
N SER A 93 28.82 -12.10 12.75
CA SER A 93 28.64 -10.80 12.12
C SER A 93 29.74 -10.52 11.09
N LEU A 94 29.31 -10.00 9.93
CA LEU A 94 30.22 -9.40 8.97
C LEU A 94 30.70 -8.06 9.49
N THR A 95 31.92 -7.69 9.13
CA THR A 95 32.51 -6.40 9.48
C THR A 95 32.14 -5.37 8.43
N PRO A 96 31.70 -4.17 8.83
CA PRO A 96 31.46 -3.09 7.89
C PRO A 96 32.70 -2.72 7.07
N CYS A 97 32.52 -2.49 5.77
CA CYS A 97 33.60 -2.11 4.87
C CYS A 97 34.12 -0.70 5.17
N THR A 98 35.44 -0.55 5.17
CA THR A 98 36.13 0.75 5.32
C THR A 98 37.03 1.08 4.13
N CYS A 99 37.16 0.17 3.15
CA CYS A 99 38.10 0.34 2.05
C CYS A 99 37.60 1.23 0.89
N GLY A 100 36.30 1.51 0.82
CA GLY A 100 35.73 2.37 -0.21
C GLY A 100 35.80 1.82 -1.62
N SER A 101 36.02 0.50 -1.80
CA SER A 101 36.08 -0.12 -3.13
C SER A 101 34.76 0.03 -3.89
N SER A 102 34.86 0.27 -5.19
CA SER A 102 33.72 0.26 -6.10
C SER A 102 33.43 -1.13 -6.69
N ASP A 103 34.32 -2.08 -6.48
CA ASP A 103 34.11 -3.47 -6.89
C ASP A 103 33.42 -4.22 -5.76
N LEU A 104 32.16 -4.57 -5.97
CA LEU A 104 31.32 -5.21 -4.98
C LEU A 104 30.89 -6.61 -5.46
N TYR A 105 30.46 -7.41 -4.49
CA TYR A 105 30.01 -8.79 -4.75
C TYR A 105 28.71 -9.03 -4.00
N LEU A 106 27.63 -9.32 -4.74
CA LEU A 106 26.34 -9.70 -4.18
C LEU A 106 26.32 -11.21 -3.96
N VAL A 107 26.00 -11.63 -2.75
CA VAL A 107 25.79 -13.05 -2.42
C VAL A 107 24.29 -13.34 -2.54
N THR A 108 23.93 -14.26 -3.43
CA THR A 108 22.53 -14.60 -3.69
C THR A 108 22.05 -15.71 -2.77
N ARG A 109 20.74 -15.94 -2.80
CA ARG A 109 20.08 -17.04 -2.12
C ARG A 109 20.64 -18.43 -2.50
N HIS A 110 21.15 -18.56 -3.73
CA HIS A 110 21.72 -19.79 -4.26
C HIS A 110 23.21 -19.95 -3.94
N ALA A 111 23.75 -19.09 -3.08
CA ALA A 111 25.16 -19.01 -2.76
C ALA A 111 26.06 -18.67 -3.96
N ASP A 112 25.49 -18.03 -4.95
CA ASP A 112 26.27 -17.45 -6.05
C ASP A 112 26.82 -16.09 -5.64
N VAL A 113 28.00 -15.75 -6.16
CA VAL A 113 28.65 -14.46 -5.94
C VAL A 113 28.66 -13.70 -7.26
N ILE A 114 27.93 -12.58 -7.29
CA ILE A 114 27.72 -11.80 -8.51
C ILE A 114 28.51 -10.51 -8.42
N PRO A 115 29.40 -10.23 -9.39
CA PRO A 115 30.13 -8.95 -9.44
C PRO A 115 29.18 -7.79 -9.70
N VAL A 116 29.36 -6.72 -8.92
CA VAL A 116 28.58 -5.49 -8.99
C VAL A 116 29.54 -4.30 -8.94
N ARG A 117 29.33 -3.33 -9.81
CA ARG A 117 30.11 -2.08 -9.80
C ARG A 117 29.32 -0.99 -9.09
N ARG A 118 29.84 -0.46 -8.00
CA ARG A 118 29.19 0.62 -7.26
C ARG A 118 29.07 1.87 -8.10
N ARG A 119 27.85 2.45 -8.16
CA ARG A 119 27.55 3.68 -8.93
C ARG A 119 27.19 4.86 -8.05
N GLY A 120 26.89 4.63 -6.79
CA GLY A 120 26.48 5.64 -5.83
C GLY A 120 26.42 5.05 -4.43
N ASP A 121 25.82 5.79 -3.49
CA ASP A 121 25.74 5.38 -2.08
C ASP A 121 24.89 4.14 -1.87
N SER A 122 23.89 3.92 -2.75
CA SER A 122 22.90 2.84 -2.58
C SER A 122 22.58 2.10 -3.89
N ARG A 123 23.41 2.27 -4.92
CA ARG A 123 23.18 1.60 -6.22
C ARG A 123 24.47 1.05 -6.80
N GLY A 124 24.36 -0.11 -7.44
CA GLY A 124 25.46 -0.72 -8.18
C GLY A 124 24.96 -1.38 -9.46
N SER A 125 25.77 -1.34 -10.52
CA SER A 125 25.47 -1.97 -11.80
C SER A 125 25.94 -3.43 -11.79
N LEU A 126 25.10 -4.35 -12.26
CA LEU A 126 25.52 -5.73 -12.51
C LEU A 126 26.46 -5.76 -13.69
N LEU A 127 27.62 -6.43 -13.56
CA LEU A 127 28.56 -6.59 -14.68
C LEU A 127 27.95 -7.42 -15.81
N SER A 128 27.08 -8.37 -15.47
CA SER A 128 26.31 -9.15 -16.43
C SER A 128 24.84 -9.08 -16.04
N PRO A 129 23.95 -8.55 -16.90
CA PRO A 129 22.53 -8.55 -16.63
C PRO A 129 21.98 -9.93 -16.36
N ARG A 130 21.01 -10.03 -15.46
CA ARG A 130 20.38 -11.30 -15.04
C ARG A 130 18.86 -11.19 -15.12
N PRO A 131 18.13 -12.27 -15.43
CA PRO A 131 16.68 -12.25 -15.27
C PRO A 131 16.32 -11.92 -13.81
N ILE A 132 15.26 -11.14 -13.61
CA ILE A 132 14.82 -10.80 -12.25
C ILE A 132 14.49 -12.05 -11.42
N SER A 133 14.01 -13.11 -12.07
CA SER A 133 13.72 -14.40 -11.43
C SER A 133 14.93 -15.02 -10.74
N TYR A 134 16.13 -14.76 -11.25
CA TYR A 134 17.38 -15.25 -10.65
C TYR A 134 17.66 -14.59 -9.30
N LEU A 135 17.26 -13.31 -9.13
CA LEU A 135 17.48 -12.55 -7.89
C LEU A 135 16.36 -12.72 -6.87
N LYS A 136 15.25 -13.37 -7.25
CA LYS A 136 14.15 -13.59 -6.31
C LYS A 136 14.59 -14.39 -5.10
N GLY A 137 14.18 -13.95 -3.91
CA GLY A 137 14.57 -14.55 -2.64
C GLY A 137 15.95 -14.13 -2.14
N SER A 138 16.64 -13.24 -2.83
CA SER A 138 17.97 -12.75 -2.43
C SER A 138 17.93 -11.39 -1.70
N SER A 139 16.77 -10.76 -1.57
CA SER A 139 16.62 -9.54 -0.77
C SER A 139 17.09 -9.76 0.65
N GLY A 140 17.86 -8.82 1.19
CA GLY A 140 18.49 -8.94 2.49
C GLY A 140 19.88 -9.57 2.46
N GLY A 141 20.31 -10.11 1.31
CA GLY A 141 21.64 -10.65 1.13
C GLY A 141 22.71 -9.57 1.05
N PRO A 142 23.96 -9.88 1.41
CA PRO A 142 25.00 -8.89 1.52
C PRO A 142 25.61 -8.50 0.17
N LEU A 143 26.00 -7.20 0.08
CA LEU A 143 26.97 -6.75 -0.90
C LEU A 143 28.29 -6.55 -0.17
N LEU A 144 29.33 -7.22 -0.64
CA LEU A 144 30.64 -7.29 -0.01
C LEU A 144 31.70 -6.59 -0.87
N CYS A 145 32.69 -5.97 -0.21
CA CYS A 145 33.89 -5.52 -0.87
C CYS A 145 34.82 -6.70 -1.18
N PRO A 146 35.92 -6.51 -1.93
CA PRO A 146 36.85 -7.62 -2.22
C PRO A 146 37.46 -8.28 -1.00
N SER A 147 37.53 -7.59 0.15
CA SER A 147 38.02 -8.13 1.41
C SER A 147 36.95 -8.91 2.20
N GLY A 148 35.72 -9.03 1.69
CA GLY A 148 34.62 -9.71 2.34
C GLY A 148 33.90 -8.90 3.42
N HIS A 149 34.16 -7.62 3.51
CA HIS A 149 33.46 -6.72 4.43
C HIS A 149 32.14 -6.24 3.79
N VAL A 150 31.11 -6.01 4.63
CA VAL A 150 29.79 -5.66 4.15
C VAL A 150 29.69 -4.16 3.83
N VAL A 151 29.15 -3.87 2.64
CA VAL A 151 28.86 -2.52 2.17
C VAL A 151 27.39 -2.19 2.37
N GLY A 152 26.51 -3.18 2.22
CA GLY A 152 25.08 -3.03 2.39
C GLY A 152 24.35 -4.34 2.16
N ILE A 153 23.02 -4.27 2.17
CA ILE A 153 22.15 -5.42 1.87
C ILE A 153 21.26 -5.13 0.67
N PHE A 154 21.06 -6.14 -0.15
CA PHE A 154 20.25 -6.05 -1.36
C PHE A 154 18.79 -5.73 -1.03
N ARG A 155 18.25 -4.70 -1.67
CA ARG A 155 16.88 -4.23 -1.43
C ARG A 155 15.98 -4.40 -2.65
N ALA A 156 16.42 -3.94 -3.81
CA ALA A 156 15.58 -3.90 -5.01
C ALA A 156 16.44 -4.06 -6.26
N ALA A 157 15.85 -4.60 -7.33
CA ALA A 157 16.49 -4.71 -8.63
C ALA A 157 16.02 -3.57 -9.53
N VAL A 158 16.96 -3.02 -10.30
CA VAL A 158 16.65 -2.05 -11.35
C VAL A 158 16.49 -2.84 -12.64
N CYS A 159 15.26 -2.91 -13.13
CA CYS A 159 14.87 -3.83 -14.19
C CYS A 159 14.38 -3.12 -15.44
N THR A 160 14.65 -3.74 -16.60
CA THR A 160 14.04 -3.41 -17.88
C THR A 160 13.64 -4.73 -18.54
N ARG A 161 12.36 -4.88 -18.91
CA ARG A 161 11.82 -6.09 -19.56
C ARG A 161 12.10 -7.38 -18.77
N GLY A 162 11.99 -7.30 -17.43
CA GLY A 162 12.25 -8.44 -16.57
C GLY A 162 13.72 -8.82 -16.42
N VAL A 163 14.63 -7.99 -16.92
CA VAL A 163 16.07 -8.19 -16.79
C VAL A 163 16.65 -7.14 -15.84
N ALA A 164 17.29 -7.61 -14.78
CA ALA A 164 17.99 -6.75 -13.83
C ALA A 164 19.34 -6.32 -14.40
N LYS A 165 19.58 -5.02 -14.41
CA LYS A 165 20.85 -4.40 -14.87
C LYS A 165 21.62 -3.76 -13.73
N ALA A 166 20.92 -3.41 -12.65
CA ALA A 166 21.51 -2.81 -11.47
C ALA A 166 20.74 -3.29 -10.23
N VAL A 167 21.31 -3.00 -9.08
CA VAL A 167 20.69 -3.29 -7.78
C VAL A 167 20.72 -2.05 -6.91
N ASP A 168 19.65 -1.84 -6.15
CA ASP A 168 19.60 -0.89 -5.05
C ASP A 168 19.85 -1.64 -3.76
N PHE A 169 20.64 -1.07 -2.87
CA PHE A 169 20.95 -1.67 -1.59
C PHE A 169 20.85 -0.65 -0.46
N ILE A 170 20.62 -1.16 0.74
CA ILE A 170 20.60 -0.36 1.96
C ILE A 170 22.05 -0.32 2.46
N PRO A 171 22.71 0.84 2.50
CA PRO A 171 24.10 0.91 2.93
C PRO A 171 24.24 0.61 4.42
N VAL A 172 25.38 0.09 4.81
CA VAL A 172 25.66 -0.28 6.21
C VAL A 172 25.57 0.93 7.15
N GLU A 173 25.84 2.12 6.66
CA GLU A 173 25.69 3.37 7.42
C GLU A 173 24.24 3.62 7.87
N ALA A 174 23.27 3.18 7.06
CA ALA A 174 21.85 3.25 7.42
C ALA A 174 21.52 2.35 8.62
N MET A 175 22.17 1.22 8.75
CA MET A 175 22.05 0.34 9.91
C MET A 175 22.56 1.03 11.17
N GLU A 176 23.71 1.68 11.09
CA GLU A 176 24.28 2.43 12.21
C GLU A 176 23.38 3.59 12.63
N THR A 177 22.86 4.34 11.66
CA THR A 177 21.90 5.42 11.92
C THR A 177 20.64 4.89 12.59
N THR A 178 20.11 3.77 12.12
CA THR A 178 18.92 3.14 12.71
C THR A 178 19.18 2.68 14.14
N MET A 179 20.35 2.13 14.43
CA MET A 179 20.73 1.70 15.79
C MET A 179 20.83 2.86 16.78
N ARG A 180 21.19 4.05 16.31
CA ARG A 180 21.30 5.26 17.14
C ARG A 180 19.99 6.02 17.29
N SER A 181 18.99 5.72 16.46
CA SER A 181 17.70 6.39 16.52
C SER A 181 16.94 5.98 17.79
N PRO A 182 16.10 6.87 18.36
CA PRO A 182 15.27 6.51 19.51
C PRO A 182 14.39 5.31 19.16
N VAL A 183 14.42 4.29 20.02
CA VAL A 183 13.67 3.04 19.83
C VAL A 183 12.17 3.27 19.96
N PHE A 184 11.78 4.32 20.70
CA PHE A 184 10.38 4.63 20.96
C PHE A 184 10.17 6.15 21.00
N THR A 185 9.23 6.62 20.17
CA THR A 185 8.69 7.98 20.24
C THR A 185 7.22 7.86 20.61
N ASP A 186 6.82 8.49 21.73
CA ASP A 186 5.40 8.51 22.12
C ASP A 186 4.66 9.54 21.29
N ASN A 187 3.88 9.06 20.30
CA ASN A 187 3.03 9.87 19.45
C ASN A 187 1.55 9.76 19.85
N SER A 188 1.24 9.26 21.05
CA SER A 188 -0.15 9.06 21.50
C SER A 188 -0.84 10.33 21.98
N SER A 189 -0.09 11.37 22.29
CA SER A 189 -0.63 12.65 22.76
C SER A 189 -0.65 13.68 21.63
N PRO A 190 -1.67 14.55 21.57
CA PRO A 190 -1.72 15.63 20.59
C PRO A 190 -0.49 16.53 20.72
N PRO A 191 0.19 16.86 19.61
CA PRO A 191 1.34 17.77 19.64
C PRO A 191 0.93 19.17 20.05
N ALA A 192 1.79 19.87 20.80
CA ALA A 192 1.61 21.29 21.10
C ALA A 192 1.84 22.10 19.82
N VAL A 193 1.16 23.25 19.71
CA VAL A 193 1.32 24.14 18.57
C VAL A 193 2.67 24.86 18.67
N PRO A 194 3.57 24.69 17.68
CA PRO A 194 4.90 25.26 17.73
C PRO A 194 4.92 26.75 17.35
N GLN A 195 6.02 27.43 17.67
CA GLN A 195 6.24 28.81 17.24
C GLN A 195 6.54 28.89 15.73
N THR A 196 7.30 27.95 15.21
CA THR A 196 7.61 27.81 13.78
C THR A 196 6.94 26.58 13.22
N PHE A 197 6.65 26.56 11.93
CA PHE A 197 5.95 25.46 11.27
C PHE A 197 6.61 24.10 11.54
N GLN A 198 5.80 23.10 11.90
CA GLN A 198 6.22 21.73 12.08
C GLN A 198 5.18 20.76 11.55
N VAL A 199 5.67 19.58 11.15
CA VAL A 199 4.86 18.40 10.86
C VAL A 199 5.05 17.41 12.01
N ALA A 200 3.97 16.96 12.60
CA ALA A 200 3.99 16.03 13.72
C ALA A 200 3.07 14.83 13.47
N HIS A 201 3.32 13.75 14.18
CA HIS A 201 2.53 12.53 14.09
C HIS A 201 1.65 12.35 15.31
N LEU A 202 0.45 11.80 15.10
CA LEU A 202 -0.46 11.41 16.17
C LEU A 202 -0.92 9.97 15.92
N HIS A 203 -0.45 9.06 16.75
CA HIS A 203 -0.79 7.63 16.67
C HIS A 203 -1.75 7.31 17.83
N ALA A 204 -3.03 7.36 17.55
CA ALA A 204 -4.06 7.15 18.55
C ALA A 204 -5.11 6.17 18.04
N PRO A 205 -5.63 5.27 18.91
CA PRO A 205 -6.61 4.27 18.49
C PRO A 205 -7.89 4.90 17.94
N THR A 206 -8.60 4.14 17.12
CA THR A 206 -9.94 4.49 16.66
C THR A 206 -10.86 4.67 17.88
N GLY A 207 -11.66 5.72 17.88
CA GLY A 207 -12.58 6.01 18.99
C GLY A 207 -11.95 6.74 20.17
N SER A 208 -10.65 7.08 20.13
CA SER A 208 -9.97 7.84 21.19
C SER A 208 -10.23 9.35 21.15
N GLY A 209 -10.92 9.83 20.10
CA GLY A 209 -11.21 11.25 19.92
C GLY A 209 -10.17 12.03 19.14
N LYS A 210 -9.26 11.34 18.42
CA LYS A 210 -8.25 12.01 17.58
C LYS A 210 -8.85 12.90 16.49
N SER A 211 -10.06 12.57 16.04
CA SER A 211 -10.76 13.31 14.98
C SER A 211 -11.78 14.32 15.50
N THR A 212 -12.08 14.32 16.79
CA THR A 212 -13.11 15.16 17.42
C THR A 212 -12.59 15.94 18.63
N LYS A 213 -12.10 15.28 19.65
CA LYS A 213 -11.57 15.92 20.86
C LYS A 213 -10.32 16.75 20.59
N VAL A 214 -9.44 16.27 19.72
CA VAL A 214 -8.18 16.95 19.40
C VAL A 214 -8.45 18.27 18.66
N PRO A 215 -9.25 18.32 17.57
CA PRO A 215 -9.61 19.60 16.97
C PRO A 215 -10.32 20.53 17.94
N ALA A 216 -11.22 20.01 18.78
CA ALA A 216 -11.93 20.84 19.77
C ALA A 216 -10.96 21.46 20.77
N ALA A 217 -9.95 20.73 21.23
CA ALA A 217 -8.95 21.26 22.15
C ALA A 217 -8.10 22.36 21.51
N TYR A 218 -7.73 22.23 20.24
CA TYR A 218 -7.01 23.27 19.50
C TYR A 218 -7.88 24.52 19.29
N ALA A 219 -9.14 24.33 18.93
CA ALA A 219 -10.07 25.43 18.78
C ALA A 219 -10.29 26.20 20.08
N ALA A 220 -10.35 25.50 21.21
CA ALA A 220 -10.44 26.10 22.54
C ALA A 220 -9.24 26.97 22.90
N GLN A 221 -8.08 26.72 22.30
CA GLN A 221 -6.87 27.53 22.43
C GLN A 221 -6.84 28.73 21.48
N GLY A 222 -7.86 28.90 20.64
CA GLY A 222 -7.98 30.03 19.71
C GLY A 222 -7.48 29.74 18.30
N TYR A 223 -7.17 28.50 17.96
CA TYR A 223 -6.67 28.13 16.63
C TYR A 223 -7.80 27.75 15.67
N LYS A 224 -7.60 28.07 14.39
CA LYS A 224 -8.45 27.60 13.30
C LYS A 224 -7.93 26.27 12.82
N VAL A 225 -8.79 25.26 12.76
CA VAL A 225 -8.42 23.87 12.49
C VAL A 225 -9.16 23.33 11.28
N LEU A 226 -8.42 22.72 10.36
CA LEU A 226 -8.96 21.92 9.27
C LEU A 226 -8.66 20.44 9.55
N VAL A 227 -9.69 19.60 9.47
CA VAL A 227 -9.56 18.14 9.58
C VAL A 227 -9.90 17.52 8.23
N LEU A 228 -8.95 16.81 7.65
CA LEU A 228 -9.11 16.11 6.37
C LEU A 228 -9.29 14.63 6.61
N ASN A 229 -10.25 14.01 5.90
CA ASN A 229 -10.57 12.59 6.03
C ASN A 229 -10.91 11.99 4.65
N PRO A 230 -10.58 10.72 4.38
CA PRO A 230 -10.89 10.08 3.10
C PRO A 230 -12.38 9.85 2.86
N SER A 231 -13.19 9.73 3.91
CA SER A 231 -14.57 9.27 3.85
C SER A 231 -15.57 10.41 3.98
N VAL A 232 -16.52 10.50 3.04
CA VAL A 232 -17.67 11.42 3.13
C VAL A 232 -18.52 11.08 4.37
N ALA A 233 -18.83 9.81 4.59
CA ALA A 233 -19.65 9.37 5.72
C ALA A 233 -19.02 9.74 7.06
N ALA A 234 -17.71 9.51 7.24
CA ALA A 234 -17.00 9.89 8.45
C ALA A 234 -16.98 11.39 8.66
N THR A 235 -16.74 12.16 7.60
CA THR A 235 -16.72 13.63 7.64
C THR A 235 -18.06 14.19 8.11
N LEU A 236 -19.18 13.71 7.56
CA LEU A 236 -20.52 14.11 7.97
C LEU A 236 -20.82 13.66 9.41
N GLY A 237 -20.38 12.46 9.80
CA GLY A 237 -20.55 11.92 11.14
C GLY A 237 -19.82 12.74 12.21
N PHE A 238 -18.64 13.24 11.93
CA PHE A 238 -17.89 14.12 12.85
C PHE A 238 -18.64 15.42 13.09
N GLY A 239 -19.24 15.99 12.05
CA GLY A 239 -20.07 17.21 12.19
C GLY A 239 -21.23 16.99 13.14
N ALA A 240 -21.98 15.92 12.96
CA ALA A 240 -23.11 15.57 13.82
C ALA A 240 -22.67 15.31 15.27
N TYR A 241 -21.58 14.58 15.46
CA TYR A 241 -21.03 14.28 16.78
C TYR A 241 -20.56 15.56 17.50
N MET A 242 -19.88 16.46 16.81
CA MET A 242 -19.37 17.72 17.38
C MET A 242 -20.51 18.63 17.83
N SER A 243 -21.59 18.70 17.07
CA SER A 243 -22.78 19.46 17.46
C SER A 243 -23.39 18.91 18.74
N LYS A 244 -23.51 17.58 18.85
CA LYS A 244 -24.14 16.91 19.97
C LYS A 244 -23.25 16.88 21.23
N ALA A 245 -21.97 16.51 21.08
CA ALA A 245 -21.08 16.25 22.21
C ALA A 245 -20.34 17.49 22.70
N HIS A 246 -20.03 18.44 21.82
CA HIS A 246 -19.22 19.61 22.12
C HIS A 246 -19.97 20.94 21.93
N GLY A 247 -21.21 20.90 21.44
CA GLY A 247 -22.00 22.11 21.19
C GLY A 247 -21.41 23.02 20.09
N VAL A 248 -20.58 22.46 19.22
CA VAL A 248 -19.94 23.18 18.11
C VAL A 248 -20.53 22.70 16.79
N ASP A 249 -21.00 23.61 15.96
CA ASP A 249 -21.45 23.32 14.60
C ASP A 249 -20.31 23.60 13.64
N PRO A 250 -19.49 22.60 13.26
CA PRO A 250 -18.33 22.81 12.40
C PRO A 250 -18.74 23.09 10.97
N ASN A 251 -17.84 23.71 10.20
CA ASN A 251 -17.99 23.78 8.76
C ASN A 251 -17.76 22.37 8.18
N ILE A 252 -18.55 22.00 7.18
CA ILE A 252 -18.48 20.71 6.49
C ILE A 252 -18.28 20.96 5.00
N ARG A 253 -17.28 20.30 4.42
CA ARG A 253 -16.99 20.39 2.98
C ARG A 253 -16.83 18.98 2.40
N THR A 254 -17.82 18.55 1.63
CA THR A 254 -17.81 17.30 0.89
C THR A 254 -18.37 17.51 -0.51
N GLY A 255 -18.19 16.52 -1.39
CA GLY A 255 -18.75 16.56 -2.74
C GLY A 255 -20.28 16.51 -2.77
N VAL A 256 -20.92 16.01 -1.72
CA VAL A 256 -22.38 15.87 -1.63
C VAL A 256 -23.03 16.93 -0.76
N ARG A 257 -22.27 17.60 0.12
CA ARG A 257 -22.83 18.58 1.07
C ARG A 257 -21.76 19.55 1.53
N THR A 258 -22.13 20.83 1.56
CA THR A 258 -21.29 21.91 2.09
C THR A 258 -22.11 22.72 3.08
N ILE A 259 -21.59 22.89 4.31
CA ILE A 259 -22.22 23.67 5.38
C ILE A 259 -21.20 24.68 5.89
N THR A 260 -21.53 25.96 5.83
CA THR A 260 -20.67 27.02 6.34
C THR A 260 -21.31 27.61 7.57
N THR A 261 -20.63 27.52 8.71
CA THR A 261 -21.13 28.01 10.02
C THR A 261 -20.30 29.17 10.57
N GLY A 262 -19.09 29.38 10.06
CA GLY A 262 -18.14 30.33 10.63
C GLY A 262 -17.39 29.81 11.85
N ALA A 263 -17.58 28.56 12.23
CA ALA A 263 -16.87 27.94 13.35
C ALA A 263 -15.36 27.86 13.09
N PRO A 264 -14.53 27.77 14.14
CA PRO A 264 -13.08 27.63 13.97
C PRO A 264 -12.64 26.24 13.50
N ILE A 265 -13.54 25.27 13.42
CA ILE A 265 -13.25 23.90 12.97
C ILE A 265 -13.96 23.64 11.64
N THR A 266 -13.21 23.10 10.69
CA THR A 266 -13.73 22.66 9.40
C THR A 266 -13.36 21.21 9.19
N TYR A 267 -14.35 20.39 8.81
CA TYR A 267 -14.14 19.01 8.34
C TYR A 267 -14.31 18.96 6.84
N SER A 268 -13.34 18.39 6.14
CA SER A 268 -13.37 18.25 4.68
C SER A 268 -12.88 16.86 4.28
N THR A 269 -13.43 16.35 3.18
CA THR A 269 -12.78 15.23 2.51
C THR A 269 -11.51 15.69 1.79
N TYR A 270 -10.55 14.78 1.59
CA TYR A 270 -9.37 15.10 0.77
C TYR A 270 -9.75 15.46 -0.66
N GLY A 271 -10.74 14.76 -1.22
CA GLY A 271 -11.22 15.06 -2.57
C GLY A 271 -11.78 16.47 -2.71
N LYS A 272 -12.58 16.90 -1.77
CA LYS A 272 -13.14 18.26 -1.77
C LYS A 272 -12.05 19.32 -1.55
N PHE A 273 -11.11 19.04 -0.68
CA PHE A 273 -9.95 19.90 -0.44
C PHE A 273 -9.14 20.13 -1.73
N LEU A 274 -8.88 19.06 -2.48
CA LEU A 274 -8.18 19.15 -3.77
C LEU A 274 -9.01 19.90 -4.81
N ALA A 275 -10.30 19.63 -4.88
CA ALA A 275 -11.21 20.31 -5.82
C ALA A 275 -11.34 21.82 -5.52
N ASP A 276 -11.22 22.20 -4.26
CA ASP A 276 -11.23 23.60 -3.84
C ASP A 276 -9.90 24.32 -4.05
N GLY A 277 -8.88 23.63 -4.59
CA GLY A 277 -7.58 24.23 -4.90
C GLY A 277 -6.51 24.08 -3.83
N GLY A 278 -6.74 23.29 -2.80
CA GLY A 278 -5.78 23.06 -1.72
C GLY A 278 -5.82 24.10 -0.62
N CYS A 279 -4.66 24.48 -0.07
CA CYS A 279 -4.58 25.43 1.03
C CYS A 279 -4.88 26.87 0.59
N SER A 280 -5.64 27.58 1.41
CA SER A 280 -5.91 29.02 1.24
C SER A 280 -5.09 29.81 2.26
N GLY A 281 -4.51 30.93 1.85
CA GLY A 281 -3.67 31.76 2.72
C GLY A 281 -4.41 32.27 3.95
N GLY A 282 -3.86 31.99 5.14
CA GLY A 282 -4.40 32.45 6.42
C GLY A 282 -5.66 31.75 6.90
N ALA A 283 -6.14 30.72 6.20
CA ALA A 283 -7.42 30.08 6.54
C ALA A 283 -7.32 29.21 7.80
N TYR A 284 -6.20 28.52 8.00
CA TYR A 284 -6.03 27.57 9.10
C TYR A 284 -4.66 27.69 9.76
N ASP A 285 -4.64 27.54 11.08
CA ASP A 285 -3.42 27.45 11.88
C ASP A 285 -2.92 26.01 11.96
N ILE A 286 -3.85 25.07 11.99
CA ILE A 286 -3.58 23.64 12.16
C ILE A 286 -4.35 22.85 11.11
N ILE A 287 -3.66 21.90 10.46
CA ILE A 287 -4.29 20.97 9.52
C ILE A 287 -4.01 19.55 10.04
N ILE A 288 -5.09 18.83 10.30
CA ILE A 288 -5.04 17.43 10.73
C ILE A 288 -5.35 16.55 9.52
N CYS A 289 -4.36 15.77 9.09
CA CYS A 289 -4.54 14.77 8.04
C CYS A 289 -4.93 13.45 8.69
N ASP A 290 -6.24 13.21 8.80
CA ASP A 290 -6.77 12.01 9.43
C ASP A 290 -6.66 10.80 8.49
N GLU A 291 -6.55 9.62 9.07
CA GLU A 291 -6.37 8.36 8.33
C GLU A 291 -5.19 8.40 7.35
N CYS A 292 -4.06 8.98 7.77
CA CYS A 292 -2.90 9.18 6.91
C CYS A 292 -2.21 7.88 6.45
N HIS A 293 -2.63 6.73 7.00
CA HIS A 293 -2.20 5.41 6.54
C HIS A 293 -2.82 5.00 5.20
N SER A 294 -3.90 5.66 4.78
CA SER A 294 -4.64 5.31 3.57
C SER A 294 -3.79 5.54 2.32
N THR A 295 -3.80 4.56 1.43
CA THR A 295 -2.97 4.53 0.22
C THR A 295 -3.77 4.72 -1.06
N ASP A 296 -4.97 5.24 -0.98
CA ASP A 296 -5.71 5.66 -2.17
C ASP A 296 -5.13 6.97 -2.73
N SER A 297 -5.22 7.14 -4.03
CA SER A 297 -4.59 8.26 -4.73
C SER A 297 -5.07 9.63 -4.24
N THR A 298 -6.35 9.77 -3.92
CA THR A 298 -6.92 11.03 -3.44
C THR A 298 -6.33 11.44 -2.09
N THR A 299 -6.19 10.51 -1.16
CA THR A 299 -5.57 10.76 0.15
C THR A 299 -4.10 11.11 0.01
N ILE A 300 -3.35 10.36 -0.79
CA ILE A 300 -1.92 10.60 -1.01
C ILE A 300 -1.69 11.98 -1.63
N LEU A 301 -2.44 12.30 -2.67
CA LEU A 301 -2.34 13.60 -3.34
C LEU A 301 -2.79 14.75 -2.40
N GLY A 302 -3.83 14.51 -1.60
CA GLY A 302 -4.32 15.47 -0.62
C GLY A 302 -3.29 15.77 0.47
N ILE A 303 -2.69 14.74 1.05
CA ILE A 303 -1.64 14.91 2.07
C ILE A 303 -0.40 15.57 1.45
N GLY A 304 -0.01 15.16 0.26
CA GLY A 304 1.10 15.80 -0.47
C GLY A 304 0.86 17.30 -0.69
N THR A 305 -0.37 17.67 -1.02
CA THR A 305 -0.77 19.07 -1.17
C THR A 305 -0.63 19.85 0.14
N VAL A 306 -1.07 19.27 1.25
CA VAL A 306 -0.91 19.89 2.58
C VAL A 306 0.56 20.09 2.90
N LEU A 307 1.37 19.05 2.72
CA LEU A 307 2.80 19.10 3.04
C LEU A 307 3.56 20.11 2.16
N ASP A 308 3.13 20.29 0.92
CA ASP A 308 3.73 21.27 0.01
C ASP A 308 3.30 22.71 0.34
N GLN A 309 2.05 22.94 0.74
CA GLN A 309 1.45 24.28 0.76
C GLN A 309 1.20 24.87 2.14
N ALA A 310 1.12 24.05 3.19
CA ALA A 310 0.63 24.49 4.49
C ALA A 310 1.49 25.61 5.12
N GLU A 311 2.80 25.48 5.08
CA GLU A 311 3.72 26.47 5.63
C GLU A 311 3.55 27.83 4.94
N THR A 312 3.56 27.85 3.62
CA THR A 312 3.38 29.07 2.82
C THR A 312 2.01 29.69 3.05
N ALA A 313 0.98 28.88 3.29
CA ALA A 313 -0.37 29.34 3.58
C ALA A 313 -0.55 29.87 5.01
N GLY A 314 0.49 29.83 5.85
CA GLY A 314 0.47 30.38 7.18
C GLY A 314 0.09 29.39 8.29
N ALA A 315 -0.05 28.11 7.99
CA ALA A 315 -0.27 27.10 9.02
C ALA A 315 0.97 26.96 9.91
N ARG A 316 0.75 26.61 11.17
CA ARG A 316 1.83 26.40 12.15
C ARG A 316 2.08 24.94 12.42
N LEU A 317 1.08 24.09 12.19
CA LEU A 317 1.16 22.68 12.52
C LEU A 317 0.37 21.85 11.52
N VAL A 318 1.01 20.79 11.01
CA VAL A 318 0.36 19.71 10.29
C VAL A 318 0.47 18.47 11.17
N VAL A 319 -0.67 17.83 11.46
CA VAL A 319 -0.73 16.61 12.26
C VAL A 319 -1.10 15.45 11.33
N LEU A 320 -0.21 14.47 11.23
CA LEU A 320 -0.46 13.23 10.49
C LEU A 320 -1.00 12.20 11.47
N ALA A 321 -2.31 11.95 11.40
CA ALA A 321 -3.02 11.16 12.39
C ALA A 321 -3.46 9.81 11.83
N THR A 322 -3.20 8.73 12.56
CA THR A 322 -3.66 7.39 12.23
C THR A 322 -3.64 6.48 13.45
N ALA A 323 -4.51 5.48 13.46
CA ALA A 323 -4.44 4.38 14.42
C ALA A 323 -3.49 3.26 13.96
N THR A 324 -3.13 3.24 12.68
CA THR A 324 -2.35 2.17 12.05
C THR A 324 -1.18 2.75 11.24
N PRO A 325 -0.17 3.30 11.92
CA PRO A 325 1.01 3.84 11.22
C PRO A 325 1.74 2.73 10.44
N PRO A 326 2.58 3.10 9.47
CA PRO A 326 3.42 2.12 8.75
C PRO A 326 4.21 1.25 9.74
N GLY A 327 4.24 -0.04 9.48
CA GLY A 327 4.88 -1.01 10.37
C GLY A 327 3.93 -1.63 11.40
N SER A 328 2.68 -1.22 11.43
CA SER A 328 1.68 -1.82 12.33
C SER A 328 1.45 -3.29 12.04
N VAL A 329 1.22 -4.04 13.11
CA VAL A 329 0.81 -5.45 13.04
C VAL A 329 -0.53 -5.61 13.73
N THR A 330 -1.28 -6.64 13.35
CA THR A 330 -2.52 -6.99 14.04
C THR A 330 -2.16 -7.55 15.42
N VAL A 331 -2.66 -6.90 16.47
CA VAL A 331 -2.43 -7.32 17.85
C VAL A 331 -3.68 -8.01 18.41
N PRO A 332 -3.54 -8.92 19.42
CA PRO A 332 -4.71 -9.52 20.06
C PRO A 332 -5.66 -8.45 20.61
N HIS A 333 -6.95 -8.67 20.44
CA HIS A 333 -8.00 -7.79 20.95
C HIS A 333 -8.72 -8.47 22.12
N PRO A 334 -8.97 -7.78 23.25
CA PRO A 334 -9.55 -8.41 24.44
C PRO A 334 -10.96 -8.95 24.23
N ASN A 335 -11.72 -8.39 23.30
CA ASN A 335 -13.11 -8.79 23.05
C ASN A 335 -13.27 -9.69 21.82
N ILE A 336 -12.20 -10.13 21.19
CA ILE A 336 -12.28 -10.92 19.96
C ILE A 336 -11.48 -12.21 20.14
N GLU A 337 -12.16 -13.34 19.99
CA GLU A 337 -11.53 -14.65 19.89
C GLU A 337 -11.17 -14.92 18.44
N GLU A 338 -9.94 -15.32 18.18
CA GLU A 338 -9.47 -15.65 16.83
C GLU A 338 -9.40 -17.16 16.64
N VAL A 339 -10.08 -17.66 15.61
CA VAL A 339 -10.24 -19.10 15.35
C VAL A 339 -9.89 -19.41 13.90
N ALA A 340 -9.03 -20.41 13.68
CA ALA A 340 -8.74 -20.89 12.34
C ALA A 340 -9.92 -21.68 11.77
N LEU A 341 -10.23 -21.47 10.49
CA LEU A 341 -11.24 -22.29 9.82
C LEU A 341 -10.74 -23.73 9.62
N PRO A 342 -11.62 -24.73 9.70
CA PRO A 342 -11.26 -26.11 9.45
C PRO A 342 -10.89 -26.33 7.97
N ASN A 343 -10.13 -27.39 7.70
CA ASN A 343 -9.66 -27.72 6.35
C ASN A 343 -10.75 -28.29 5.44
N SER A 344 -11.81 -28.87 6.00
CA SER A 344 -12.89 -29.50 5.25
C SER A 344 -14.24 -29.28 5.92
N GLY A 345 -15.30 -29.31 5.13
CA GLY A 345 -16.68 -29.14 5.60
C GLY A 345 -17.65 -28.88 4.45
N GLU A 346 -18.91 -28.65 4.79
CA GLU A 346 -20.00 -28.49 3.81
C GLU A 346 -19.90 -27.23 2.96
N ILE A 347 -19.31 -26.17 3.51
CA ILE A 347 -19.23 -24.87 2.83
C ILE A 347 -17.77 -24.58 2.51
N PRO A 348 -17.29 -24.87 1.28
CA PRO A 348 -15.94 -24.53 0.87
C PRO A 348 -15.71 -23.03 0.87
N PHE A 349 -14.56 -22.59 1.40
CA PHE A 349 -14.21 -21.18 1.51
C PHE A 349 -12.70 -20.99 1.41
N TYR A 350 -12.20 -20.56 0.24
CA TYR A 350 -10.76 -20.25 0.01
C TYR A 350 -9.82 -21.37 0.49
N GLY A 351 -10.13 -22.61 0.10
CA GLY A 351 -9.33 -23.80 0.48
C GLY A 351 -9.58 -24.32 1.89
N LYS A 352 -10.43 -23.68 2.64
CA LYS A 352 -10.91 -24.09 3.96
C LYS A 352 -12.41 -24.35 3.91
N ALA A 353 -13.06 -24.46 5.05
CA ALA A 353 -14.51 -24.61 5.12
C ALA A 353 -15.10 -23.77 6.24
N ILE A 354 -16.30 -23.26 6.02
CA ILE A 354 -17.09 -22.57 7.04
C ILE A 354 -17.99 -23.60 7.72
N PRO A 355 -17.87 -23.81 9.03
CA PRO A 355 -18.83 -24.64 9.75
C PRO A 355 -20.20 -23.96 9.73
N ILE A 356 -21.25 -24.66 9.31
CA ILE A 356 -22.58 -24.07 9.20
C ILE A 356 -23.08 -23.59 10.57
N GLU A 357 -22.71 -24.28 11.65
CA GLU A 357 -23.08 -23.89 13.01
C GLU A 357 -22.52 -22.52 13.41
N ALA A 358 -21.43 -22.11 12.80
CA ALA A 358 -20.80 -20.81 13.08
C ALA A 358 -21.65 -19.62 12.59
N ILE A 359 -22.54 -19.83 11.63
CA ILE A 359 -23.31 -18.77 10.97
C ILE A 359 -24.82 -18.96 11.08
N LYS A 360 -25.26 -19.97 11.84
CA LYS A 360 -26.68 -20.14 12.20
C LYS A 360 -27.02 -19.23 13.37
N GLY A 361 -28.12 -18.50 13.24
CA GLY A 361 -28.58 -17.58 14.28
C GLY A 361 -27.59 -16.42 14.53
N GLY A 362 -28.11 -15.23 14.72
CA GLY A 362 -27.30 -14.04 14.91
C GLY A 362 -26.89 -13.36 13.61
N ARG A 363 -25.98 -12.40 13.73
CA ARG A 363 -25.54 -11.56 12.62
C ARG A 363 -24.08 -11.86 12.34
N HIS A 364 -23.81 -12.33 11.13
CA HIS A 364 -22.47 -12.76 10.71
C HIS A 364 -22.04 -12.07 9.43
N LEU A 365 -20.75 -11.73 9.36
CA LEU A 365 -20.17 -11.05 8.22
C LEU A 365 -19.06 -11.92 7.63
N ILE A 366 -19.14 -12.17 6.34
CA ILE A 366 -18.13 -12.91 5.59
C ILE A 366 -17.51 -11.98 4.56
N PHE A 367 -16.19 -11.79 4.63
CA PHE A 367 -15.46 -11.01 3.63
C PHE A 367 -14.93 -11.91 2.51
N CYS A 368 -15.28 -11.53 1.28
CA CYS A 368 -14.74 -12.10 0.04
C CYS A 368 -14.02 -11.02 -0.74
N HIS A 369 -13.11 -11.42 -1.65
CA HIS A 369 -12.28 -10.48 -2.40
C HIS A 369 -12.97 -9.87 -3.62
N SER A 370 -14.07 -10.47 -4.11
CA SER A 370 -14.71 -10.03 -5.35
C SER A 370 -16.23 -10.13 -5.28
N LYS A 371 -16.90 -9.34 -6.13
CA LYS A 371 -18.38 -9.38 -6.30
C LYS A 371 -18.86 -10.78 -6.66
N LYS A 372 -18.17 -11.44 -7.58
CA LYS A 372 -18.51 -12.79 -8.03
C LYS A 372 -18.51 -13.79 -6.88
N LYS A 373 -17.47 -13.75 -6.03
CA LYS A 373 -17.38 -14.62 -4.86
C LYS A 373 -18.48 -14.32 -3.86
N CYS A 374 -18.82 -13.07 -3.66
CA CYS A 374 -19.93 -12.67 -2.78
C CYS A 374 -21.27 -13.25 -3.27
N ASP A 375 -21.58 -13.09 -4.55
CA ASP A 375 -22.81 -13.60 -5.15
C ASP A 375 -22.88 -15.13 -5.07
N GLU A 376 -21.80 -15.82 -5.43
CA GLU A 376 -21.73 -17.28 -5.40
C GLU A 376 -21.96 -17.83 -3.98
N LEU A 377 -21.28 -17.25 -2.99
CA LEU A 377 -21.39 -17.72 -1.62
C LEU A 377 -22.76 -17.38 -1.03
N ALA A 378 -23.28 -16.17 -1.24
CA ALA A 378 -24.61 -15.79 -0.78
C ALA A 378 -25.70 -16.70 -1.33
N ALA A 379 -25.63 -17.04 -2.63
CA ALA A 379 -26.57 -17.98 -3.27
C ALA A 379 -26.47 -19.38 -2.63
N LYS A 380 -25.27 -19.87 -2.40
CA LYS A 380 -25.07 -21.17 -1.75
C LYS A 380 -25.64 -21.20 -0.34
N LEU A 381 -25.39 -20.17 0.46
CA LEU A 381 -25.91 -20.08 1.82
C LEU A 381 -27.44 -19.96 1.85
N SER A 382 -28.01 -19.20 0.91
CA SER A 382 -29.47 -19.13 0.77
C SER A 382 -30.06 -20.50 0.42
N GLY A 383 -29.39 -21.27 -0.43
CA GLY A 383 -29.79 -22.65 -0.74
C GLY A 383 -29.72 -23.60 0.45
N LEU A 384 -28.95 -23.28 1.47
CA LEU A 384 -28.86 -24.04 2.72
C LEU A 384 -29.86 -23.57 3.78
N GLY A 385 -30.76 -22.64 3.44
CA GLY A 385 -31.80 -22.15 4.31
C GLY A 385 -31.43 -20.97 5.19
N LEU A 386 -30.26 -20.36 4.96
CA LEU A 386 -29.81 -19.18 5.71
C LEU A 386 -30.30 -17.89 5.03
N ASN A 387 -30.54 -16.84 5.83
CA ASN A 387 -30.79 -15.51 5.31
C ASN A 387 -29.46 -14.85 4.95
N ALA A 388 -29.02 -15.08 3.70
CA ALA A 388 -27.75 -14.57 3.20
C ALA A 388 -27.96 -13.47 2.17
N VAL A 389 -27.23 -12.38 2.31
CA VAL A 389 -27.25 -11.25 1.37
C VAL A 389 -25.82 -10.90 0.95
N ALA A 390 -25.66 -10.56 -0.33
CA ALA A 390 -24.40 -10.04 -0.85
C ALA A 390 -24.38 -8.51 -0.75
N TYR A 391 -23.22 -7.94 -0.40
CA TYR A 391 -23.02 -6.50 -0.42
C TYR A 391 -21.67 -6.14 -1.04
N TYR A 392 -21.69 -5.22 -2.00
CA TYR A 392 -20.49 -4.70 -2.66
C TYR A 392 -20.82 -3.36 -3.33
N ARG A 393 -19.82 -2.72 -3.89
CA ARG A 393 -19.97 -1.41 -4.53
C ARG A 393 -21.07 -1.43 -5.60
N GLY A 394 -21.96 -0.46 -5.53
CA GLY A 394 -23.10 -0.32 -6.44
C GLY A 394 -24.43 -0.84 -5.88
N LEU A 395 -24.40 -1.55 -4.75
CA LEU A 395 -25.60 -1.96 -4.05
C LEU A 395 -25.96 -0.95 -2.97
N ASP A 396 -27.26 -0.80 -2.71
CA ASP A 396 -27.76 0.04 -1.64
C ASP A 396 -27.58 -0.68 -0.29
N VAL A 397 -27.17 0.05 0.74
CA VAL A 397 -26.99 -0.48 2.08
C VAL A 397 -28.28 -1.07 2.68
N SER A 398 -29.45 -0.68 2.17
CA SER A 398 -30.75 -1.22 2.60
C SER A 398 -30.92 -2.72 2.33
N VAL A 399 -30.07 -3.34 1.49
CA VAL A 399 -30.08 -4.79 1.31
C VAL A 399 -29.66 -5.53 2.58
N ILE A 400 -28.98 -4.85 3.50
CA ILE A 400 -28.55 -5.42 4.79
C ILE A 400 -29.63 -5.14 5.83
N PRO A 401 -30.29 -6.19 6.38
CA PRO A 401 -31.24 -5.99 7.46
C PRO A 401 -30.60 -5.31 8.67
N THR A 402 -31.31 -4.37 9.28
CA THR A 402 -30.82 -3.64 10.46
C THR A 402 -30.97 -4.45 11.75
N SER A 403 -31.77 -5.49 11.74
CA SER A 403 -31.99 -6.38 12.89
C SER A 403 -32.33 -7.78 12.41
N GLY A 404 -32.23 -8.75 13.32
CA GLY A 404 -32.53 -10.15 13.04
C GLY A 404 -31.34 -10.92 12.49
N ASP A 405 -31.55 -12.22 12.30
CA ASP A 405 -30.52 -13.13 11.81
C ASP A 405 -30.18 -12.82 10.34
N VAL A 406 -28.91 -12.71 10.05
CA VAL A 406 -28.42 -12.49 8.69
C VAL A 406 -26.98 -12.93 8.53
N VAL A 407 -26.63 -13.40 7.37
CA VAL A 407 -25.24 -13.59 6.93
C VAL A 407 -24.97 -12.61 5.78
N VAL A 408 -24.15 -11.62 6.04
CA VAL A 408 -23.75 -10.65 5.01
C VAL A 408 -22.46 -11.14 4.38
N VAL A 409 -22.46 -11.32 3.07
CA VAL A 409 -21.27 -11.70 2.30
C VAL A 409 -20.83 -10.47 1.50
N ALA A 410 -19.71 -9.89 1.90
CA ALA A 410 -19.34 -8.56 1.42
C ALA A 410 -17.88 -8.46 0.98
N THR A 411 -17.62 -7.47 0.13
CA THR A 411 -16.28 -6.96 -0.14
C THR A 411 -15.94 -5.85 0.86
N ASP A 412 -14.77 -5.27 0.75
CA ASP A 412 -14.34 -4.12 1.57
C ASP A 412 -15.22 -2.87 1.39
N ALA A 413 -16.11 -2.84 0.41
CA ALA A 413 -17.11 -1.77 0.26
C ALA A 413 -17.99 -1.63 1.50
N LEU A 414 -18.17 -2.70 2.29
CA LEU A 414 -18.90 -2.65 3.55
C LEU A 414 -18.27 -1.66 4.54
N MET A 415 -16.97 -1.48 4.51
CA MET A 415 -16.23 -0.63 5.46
C MET A 415 -16.69 0.83 5.43
N THR A 416 -17.09 1.32 4.26
CA THR A 416 -17.52 2.72 4.06
C THR A 416 -19.05 2.86 3.97
N GLY A 417 -19.78 1.77 3.77
CA GLY A 417 -21.22 1.80 3.53
C GLY A 417 -22.09 1.39 4.73
N PHE A 418 -21.52 0.71 5.70
CA PHE A 418 -22.30 0.12 6.81
C PHE A 418 -21.53 0.21 8.13
N THR A 419 -22.22 0.63 9.20
CA THR A 419 -21.59 0.87 10.51
C THR A 419 -22.02 -0.14 11.59
N GLY A 420 -22.89 -1.10 11.27
CA GLY A 420 -23.38 -2.08 12.22
C GLY A 420 -22.30 -3.06 12.71
N ASP A 421 -22.54 -3.64 13.87
CA ASP A 421 -21.69 -4.67 14.47
C ASP A 421 -22.21 -6.07 14.14
N PHE A 422 -21.31 -7.06 14.17
CA PHE A 422 -21.63 -8.45 13.89
C PHE A 422 -21.19 -9.34 15.05
N ASP A 423 -21.86 -10.46 15.24
CA ASP A 423 -21.50 -11.46 16.25
C ASP A 423 -20.20 -12.18 15.87
N SER A 424 -19.96 -12.37 14.60
CA SER A 424 -18.71 -12.93 14.10
C SER A 424 -18.34 -12.39 12.74
N VAL A 425 -17.06 -12.49 12.43
CA VAL A 425 -16.48 -12.16 11.12
C VAL A 425 -15.73 -13.38 10.62
N ILE A 426 -15.93 -13.71 9.35
CA ILE A 426 -15.13 -14.70 8.63
C ILE A 426 -14.40 -13.97 7.53
N ASP A 427 -13.09 -14.13 7.46
CA ASP A 427 -12.23 -13.37 6.57
C ASP A 427 -11.52 -14.30 5.58
N CYS A 428 -11.60 -13.97 4.29
CA CYS A 428 -10.86 -14.70 3.27
C CYS A 428 -9.36 -14.41 3.31
N ASN A 429 -8.93 -13.37 4.01
CA ASN A 429 -7.54 -12.94 4.17
C ASN A 429 -6.83 -12.61 2.85
N THR A 430 -7.61 -12.26 1.84
CA THR A 430 -7.10 -11.79 0.55
C THR A 430 -7.74 -10.47 0.16
N CYS A 431 -6.99 -9.68 -0.59
CA CYS A 431 -7.44 -8.42 -1.15
C CYS A 431 -7.15 -8.39 -2.64
N VAL A 432 -7.94 -7.62 -3.37
CA VAL A 432 -7.63 -7.28 -4.76
C VAL A 432 -6.80 -6.00 -4.73
N THR A 433 -5.66 -6.02 -5.38
CA THR A 433 -4.80 -4.85 -5.52
C THR A 433 -4.44 -4.62 -6.97
N GLN A 434 -4.13 -3.38 -7.28
CA GLN A 434 -3.65 -2.96 -8.59
C GLN A 434 -2.13 -2.90 -8.57
N THR A 435 -1.51 -3.42 -9.63
CA THR A 435 -0.06 -3.37 -9.81
C THR A 435 0.28 -2.89 -11.21
N VAL A 436 1.44 -2.28 -11.36
CA VAL A 436 1.99 -1.93 -12.67
C VAL A 436 3.21 -2.80 -12.96
N ASP A 437 3.28 -3.29 -14.19
CA ASP A 437 4.43 -4.01 -14.72
C ASP A 437 5.01 -3.20 -15.88
N PHE A 438 6.32 -2.98 -15.85
CA PHE A 438 7.06 -2.25 -16.88
C PHE A 438 7.62 -3.23 -17.90
N SER A 439 6.72 -4.00 -18.52
CA SER A 439 7.04 -5.05 -19.48
C SER A 439 7.58 -4.54 -20.81
N LEU A 440 7.40 -3.25 -21.14
CA LEU A 440 7.69 -2.65 -22.44
C LEU A 440 6.99 -3.37 -23.61
N ASP A 441 5.74 -3.76 -23.38
CA ASP A 441 4.86 -4.37 -24.39
C ASP A 441 3.47 -3.68 -24.37
N PRO A 442 3.31 -2.52 -25.02
CA PRO A 442 4.36 -1.68 -25.62
C PRO A 442 5.13 -0.83 -24.61
N THR A 443 4.58 -0.52 -23.44
CA THR A 443 5.20 0.32 -22.41
C THR A 443 5.03 -0.28 -21.02
N PHE A 444 3.91 -0.04 -20.39
CA PHE A 444 3.57 -0.60 -19.07
C PHE A 444 2.21 -1.29 -19.13
N THR A 445 1.98 -2.17 -18.17
CA THR A 445 0.71 -2.89 -17.99
C THR A 445 0.22 -2.62 -16.58
N ILE A 446 -1.01 -2.16 -16.45
CA ILE A 446 -1.70 -2.06 -15.17
C ILE A 446 -2.68 -3.23 -15.09
N GLU A 447 -2.57 -4.02 -14.05
CA GLU A 447 -3.40 -5.21 -13.85
C GLU A 447 -3.88 -5.31 -12.40
N THR A 448 -4.92 -6.07 -12.21
CA THR A 448 -5.52 -6.34 -10.91
C THR A 448 -5.14 -7.74 -10.48
N THR A 449 -4.60 -7.90 -9.28
CA THR A 449 -4.21 -9.19 -8.74
C THR A 449 -4.82 -9.41 -7.35
N THR A 450 -5.00 -10.68 -6.99
CA THR A 450 -5.39 -11.07 -5.64
C THR A 450 -4.13 -11.38 -4.84
N VAL A 451 -4.00 -10.73 -3.69
CA VAL A 451 -2.83 -10.86 -2.81
C VAL A 451 -3.28 -11.13 -1.38
N PRO A 452 -2.43 -11.70 -0.53
CA PRO A 452 -2.70 -11.75 0.90
C PRO A 452 -2.94 -10.34 1.45
N GLN A 453 -3.87 -10.20 2.38
CA GLN A 453 -4.15 -8.89 3.01
C GLN A 453 -2.97 -8.43 3.87
N ASP A 454 -2.88 -7.12 4.08
CA ASP A 454 -1.95 -6.54 5.03
C ASP A 454 -2.56 -6.44 6.45
N ALA A 455 -1.76 -5.97 7.40
CA ALA A 455 -2.18 -5.82 8.80
C ALA A 455 -3.34 -4.82 8.96
N VAL A 456 -3.37 -3.77 8.17
CA VAL A 456 -4.43 -2.75 8.24
C VAL A 456 -5.77 -3.35 7.80
N SER A 457 -5.79 -4.06 6.68
CA SER A 457 -6.98 -4.76 6.20
C SER A 457 -7.49 -5.76 7.23
N ARG A 458 -6.58 -6.58 7.78
CA ARG A 458 -6.95 -7.59 8.79
C ARG A 458 -7.57 -6.94 10.02
N SER A 459 -6.97 -5.90 10.56
CA SER A 459 -7.49 -5.18 11.72
C SER A 459 -8.86 -4.56 11.47
N GLN A 460 -9.05 -3.95 10.31
CA GLN A 460 -10.33 -3.33 9.93
C GLN A 460 -11.45 -4.34 9.73
N ARG A 461 -11.16 -5.45 9.05
CA ARG A 461 -12.14 -6.52 8.86
C ARG A 461 -12.49 -7.18 10.19
N ARG A 462 -11.49 -7.51 11.00
CA ARG A 462 -11.70 -8.07 12.34
C ARG A 462 -12.51 -7.12 13.22
N GLY A 463 -12.26 -5.83 13.12
CA GLY A 463 -12.92 -4.80 13.92
C GLY A 463 -14.42 -4.64 13.68
N ARG A 464 -15.01 -5.38 12.75
CA ARG A 464 -16.46 -5.42 12.54
C ARG A 464 -17.19 -6.32 13.55
N THR A 465 -16.46 -6.98 14.41
CA THR A 465 -17.00 -7.70 15.57
C THR A 465 -16.26 -7.27 16.84
N GLY A 466 -16.77 -7.66 18.00
CA GLY A 466 -16.13 -7.38 19.28
C GLY A 466 -16.35 -5.96 19.82
N ARG A 467 -17.28 -5.21 19.27
CA ARG A 467 -17.61 -3.84 19.72
C ARG A 467 -18.54 -3.87 20.91
N GLY A 468 -17.98 -3.65 22.11
CA GLY A 468 -18.75 -3.61 23.35
C GLY A 468 -19.22 -4.96 23.87
N ARG A 469 -18.95 -6.05 23.17
CA ARG A 469 -19.25 -7.43 23.54
C ARG A 469 -18.25 -8.37 22.90
N MET A 470 -18.21 -9.62 23.37
CA MET A 470 -17.34 -10.63 22.79
C MET A 470 -17.75 -10.96 21.36
N GLY A 471 -16.77 -11.06 20.48
CA GLY A 471 -16.94 -11.45 19.09
C GLY A 471 -15.95 -12.54 18.70
N ILE A 472 -16.19 -13.16 17.54
CA ILE A 472 -15.33 -14.21 17.01
C ILE A 472 -14.87 -13.81 15.62
N TYR A 473 -13.56 -13.91 15.40
CA TYR A 473 -12.94 -13.70 14.10
C TYR A 473 -12.37 -15.02 13.60
N ARG A 474 -12.91 -15.50 12.47
CA ARG A 474 -12.47 -16.75 11.85
C ARG A 474 -11.66 -16.43 10.59
N PHE A 475 -10.52 -17.04 10.45
CA PHE A 475 -9.57 -16.74 9.38
C PHE A 475 -9.19 -17.97 8.57
N VAL A 476 -8.84 -17.74 7.30
CA VAL A 476 -8.31 -18.75 6.38
C VAL A 476 -6.81 -18.92 6.61
N THR A 477 -6.09 -17.81 6.73
CA THR A 477 -4.64 -17.81 6.94
C THR A 477 -4.26 -17.00 8.17
N PRO A 478 -3.27 -17.46 8.95
CA PRO A 478 -2.84 -16.76 10.16
C PRO A 478 -1.94 -15.55 9.88
N GLY A 479 -1.38 -15.44 8.69
CA GLY A 479 -0.40 -14.40 8.33
C GLY A 479 -1.00 -13.21 7.61
N GLU A 480 -0.21 -12.16 7.51
CA GLU A 480 -0.55 -10.91 6.83
C GLU A 480 0.70 -10.33 6.16
N ARG A 481 0.50 -9.51 5.13
CA ARG A 481 1.61 -8.79 4.50
C ARG A 481 2.01 -7.57 5.34
N PRO A 482 3.26 -7.08 5.20
CA PRO A 482 3.66 -5.81 5.79
C PRO A 482 2.75 -4.66 5.36
N SER A 483 2.43 -3.77 6.31
CA SER A 483 1.63 -2.57 6.03
C SER A 483 2.53 -1.36 5.75
N GLY A 484 1.94 -0.31 5.21
CA GLY A 484 2.64 0.96 5.00
C GLY A 484 3.44 1.03 3.70
N MET A 485 3.10 0.18 2.73
CA MET A 485 3.73 0.18 1.40
C MET A 485 2.63 0.16 0.33
N PHE A 486 2.87 0.82 -0.80
CA PHE A 486 1.94 0.80 -1.92
C PHE A 486 2.66 0.70 -3.26
N ASP A 487 1.92 0.26 -4.27
CA ASP A 487 2.46 0.01 -5.60
C ASP A 487 2.58 1.31 -6.41
N SER A 488 3.51 1.32 -7.36
CA SER A 488 3.73 2.45 -8.28
C SER A 488 2.49 2.81 -9.09
N SER A 489 1.56 1.88 -9.31
CA SER A 489 0.28 2.16 -9.98
C SER A 489 -0.53 3.23 -9.26
N VAL A 490 -0.38 3.37 -7.95
CA VAL A 490 -1.04 4.41 -7.16
C VAL A 490 -0.48 5.80 -7.51
N LEU A 491 0.83 5.90 -7.74
CA LEU A 491 1.42 7.15 -8.25
C LEU A 491 0.83 7.51 -9.62
N CYS A 492 0.70 6.54 -10.50
CA CYS A 492 0.03 6.72 -11.78
C CYS A 492 -1.40 7.28 -11.60
N GLU A 493 -2.17 6.71 -10.68
CA GLU A 493 -3.50 7.24 -10.34
C GLU A 493 -3.47 8.68 -9.86
N CYS A 494 -2.45 9.08 -9.12
CA CYS A 494 -2.31 10.47 -8.66
C CYS A 494 -2.15 11.43 -9.84
N TYR A 495 -1.31 11.11 -10.81
CA TYR A 495 -1.16 11.93 -12.01
C TYR A 495 -2.43 11.96 -12.84
N ASP A 496 -3.07 10.81 -12.99
CA ASP A 496 -4.34 10.70 -13.71
C ASP A 496 -5.43 11.56 -13.05
N ALA A 497 -5.61 11.43 -11.75
CA ALA A 497 -6.58 12.21 -10.99
C ALA A 497 -6.28 13.71 -11.04
N GLY A 498 -5.01 14.08 -10.94
CA GLY A 498 -4.59 15.46 -11.05
C GLY A 498 -5.00 16.09 -12.38
N CYS A 499 -4.74 15.38 -13.48
CA CYS A 499 -5.13 15.83 -14.82
C CYS A 499 -6.64 15.80 -15.03
N ALA A 500 -7.32 14.75 -14.57
CA ALA A 500 -8.75 14.56 -14.84
C ALA A 500 -9.67 15.37 -13.92
N TRP A 501 -9.33 15.49 -12.64
CA TRP A 501 -10.26 16.01 -11.62
C TRP A 501 -9.84 17.34 -11.02
N TYR A 502 -8.55 17.66 -10.98
CA TYR A 502 -8.06 18.79 -10.16
C TYR A 502 -7.32 19.85 -10.97
N GLU A 503 -7.33 19.74 -12.30
CA GLU A 503 -6.70 20.71 -13.21
C GLU A 503 -5.21 20.94 -12.88
N LEU A 504 -4.52 19.89 -12.42
CA LEU A 504 -3.10 19.94 -12.13
C LEU A 504 -2.29 19.52 -13.35
N THR A 505 -1.18 20.21 -13.57
CA THR A 505 -0.18 19.70 -14.53
C THR A 505 0.58 18.52 -13.92
N PRO A 506 1.21 17.67 -14.73
CA PRO A 506 2.09 16.63 -14.22
C PRO A 506 3.22 17.19 -13.33
N ALA A 507 3.79 18.34 -13.69
CA ALA A 507 4.83 18.99 -12.88
C ALA A 507 4.32 19.42 -11.50
N GLU A 508 3.13 20.02 -11.43
CA GLU A 508 2.50 20.38 -10.16
C GLU A 508 2.19 19.15 -9.30
N THR A 509 1.72 18.08 -9.91
CA THR A 509 1.48 16.80 -9.22
C THR A 509 2.78 16.24 -8.64
N SER A 510 3.88 16.28 -9.40
CA SER A 510 5.19 15.84 -8.93
C SER A 510 5.67 16.62 -7.70
N VAL A 511 5.46 17.93 -7.67
CA VAL A 511 5.84 18.76 -6.50
C VAL A 511 5.11 18.27 -5.24
N ARG A 512 3.82 18.02 -5.34
CA ARG A 512 3.00 17.55 -4.22
C ARG A 512 3.39 16.14 -3.79
N LEU A 513 3.60 15.23 -4.72
CA LEU A 513 4.01 13.86 -4.43
C LEU A 513 5.43 13.79 -3.87
N ARG A 514 6.32 14.68 -4.32
CA ARG A 514 7.67 14.78 -3.75
C ARG A 514 7.61 15.17 -2.28
N ALA A 515 6.79 16.12 -1.91
CA ALA A 515 6.58 16.50 -0.52
C ALA A 515 6.06 15.32 0.32
N TYR A 516 5.16 14.52 -0.25
CA TYR A 516 4.66 13.30 0.40
C TYR A 516 5.78 12.27 0.61
N LEU A 517 6.52 11.94 -0.44
CA LEU A 517 7.58 10.92 -0.38
C LEU A 517 8.76 11.35 0.50
N ASN A 518 8.99 12.65 0.65
CA ASN A 518 10.07 13.19 1.50
C ASN A 518 9.68 13.22 2.99
N THR A 519 8.43 12.98 3.34
CA THR A 519 7.96 13.04 4.73
C THR A 519 8.07 11.66 5.36
N PRO A 520 8.88 11.48 6.43
CA PRO A 520 8.98 10.20 7.12
C PRO A 520 7.69 9.86 7.87
N GLY A 521 7.44 8.57 8.07
CA GLY A 521 6.30 8.06 8.81
C GLY A 521 5.00 7.94 8.02
N LEU A 522 5.01 8.21 6.72
CA LEU A 522 3.91 7.95 5.79
C LEU A 522 4.16 6.64 5.02
N PRO A 523 3.13 6.06 4.41
CA PRO A 523 3.32 4.91 3.53
C PRO A 523 4.39 5.16 2.46
N VAL A 524 5.16 4.15 2.14
CA VAL A 524 6.30 4.26 1.22
C VAL A 524 6.00 3.60 -0.12
N CYS A 525 6.62 4.12 -1.16
CA CYS A 525 6.53 3.61 -2.52
C CYS A 525 7.88 3.80 -3.21
N GLN A 526 8.13 3.02 -4.25
CA GLN A 526 9.26 3.26 -5.13
C GLN A 526 9.14 4.64 -5.77
N ASP A 527 10.24 5.37 -5.87
CA ASP A 527 10.27 6.72 -6.44
C ASP A 527 10.25 6.65 -7.97
N HIS A 528 9.06 6.68 -8.54
CA HIS A 528 8.84 6.67 -9.99
C HIS A 528 8.24 7.98 -10.49
N LEU A 529 8.44 9.08 -9.76
CA LEU A 529 7.82 10.36 -10.11
C LEU A 529 8.25 10.87 -11.48
N GLU A 530 9.54 10.80 -11.81
CA GLU A 530 10.04 11.26 -13.12
C GLU A 530 9.43 10.46 -14.27
N PHE A 531 9.31 9.15 -14.10
CA PHE A 531 8.69 8.29 -15.09
C PHE A 531 7.24 8.69 -15.36
N TRP A 532 6.43 8.77 -14.29
CA TRP A 532 5.01 9.10 -14.45
C TRP A 532 4.79 10.54 -14.92
N GLU A 533 5.58 11.49 -14.44
CA GLU A 533 5.51 12.86 -14.95
C GLU A 533 5.77 12.89 -16.46
N SER A 534 6.78 12.17 -16.94
CA SER A 534 7.09 12.08 -18.36
C SER A 534 5.95 11.46 -19.16
N VAL A 535 5.34 10.38 -18.64
CA VAL A 535 4.20 9.74 -19.30
C VAL A 535 3.07 10.74 -19.48
N PHE A 536 2.62 11.38 -18.42
CA PHE A 536 1.46 12.28 -18.46
C PHE A 536 1.74 13.59 -19.19
N THR A 537 2.96 14.09 -19.14
CA THR A 537 3.38 15.26 -19.94
C THR A 537 3.25 14.98 -21.44
N GLY A 538 3.50 13.74 -21.85
CA GLY A 538 3.35 13.33 -23.25
C GLY A 538 1.91 13.14 -23.72
N LEU A 539 0.93 13.10 -22.81
CA LEU A 539 -0.48 12.90 -23.14
C LEU A 539 -1.15 14.24 -23.48
N THR A 540 -0.84 14.75 -24.66
CA THR A 540 -1.31 16.05 -25.13
C THR A 540 -2.52 15.92 -26.06
N HIS A 541 -3.38 16.95 -26.10
CA HIS A 541 -4.54 17.04 -27.00
C HIS A 541 -5.59 15.95 -26.78
N ILE A 542 -5.87 15.65 -25.50
CA ILE A 542 -6.92 14.71 -25.13
C ILE A 542 -8.30 15.23 -25.59
N ASP A 543 -9.19 14.33 -26.01
CA ASP A 543 -10.57 14.66 -26.33
C ASP A 543 -11.34 14.93 -25.04
N ALA A 544 -11.80 16.18 -24.86
CA ALA A 544 -12.51 16.60 -23.66
C ALA A 544 -13.84 15.88 -23.44
N HIS A 545 -14.51 15.48 -24.52
CA HIS A 545 -15.78 14.74 -24.44
C HIS A 545 -15.55 13.32 -23.92
N PHE A 546 -14.51 12.64 -24.43
CA PHE A 546 -14.12 11.33 -23.92
C PHE A 546 -13.71 11.40 -22.44
N LEU A 547 -12.97 12.42 -22.06
CA LEU A 547 -12.58 12.61 -20.66
C LEU A 547 -13.82 12.80 -19.77
N SER A 548 -14.77 13.60 -20.19
CA SER A 548 -16.04 13.79 -19.47
C SER A 548 -16.79 12.46 -19.29
N GLN A 549 -16.85 11.65 -20.34
CA GLN A 549 -17.53 10.35 -20.30
C GLN A 549 -16.84 9.35 -19.37
N THR A 550 -15.52 9.26 -19.41
CA THR A 550 -14.77 8.35 -18.53
C THR A 550 -14.87 8.77 -17.07
N LYS A 551 -14.88 10.07 -16.79
CA LYS A 551 -15.11 10.59 -15.43
C LYS A 551 -16.50 10.22 -14.92
N GLN A 552 -17.54 10.42 -15.73
CA GLN A 552 -18.93 10.09 -15.38
C GLN A 552 -19.12 8.59 -15.16
N ALA A 553 -18.42 7.76 -15.94
CA ALA A 553 -18.47 6.31 -15.81
C ALA A 553 -17.78 5.80 -14.54
N GLY A 554 -16.99 6.62 -13.86
CA GLY A 554 -16.28 6.24 -12.65
C GLY A 554 -15.07 5.34 -12.89
N ASP A 555 -14.45 5.43 -14.06
CA ASP A 555 -13.25 4.66 -14.40
C ASP A 555 -12.10 5.01 -13.45
N ASN A 556 -11.29 4.02 -13.09
CA ASN A 556 -10.17 4.21 -12.17
C ASN A 556 -9.04 5.07 -12.74
N PHE A 557 -8.90 5.07 -14.07
CA PHE A 557 -7.91 5.88 -14.80
C PHE A 557 -8.62 6.67 -15.90
N PRO A 558 -9.48 7.62 -15.56
CA PRO A 558 -10.30 8.30 -16.57
C PRO A 558 -9.46 9.05 -17.61
N TYR A 559 -8.33 9.63 -17.22
CA TYR A 559 -7.46 10.35 -18.15
C TYR A 559 -6.75 9.41 -19.12
N LEU A 560 -6.17 8.32 -18.63
CA LEU A 560 -5.52 7.32 -19.48
C LEU A 560 -6.51 6.67 -20.45
N VAL A 561 -7.69 6.30 -19.97
CA VAL A 561 -8.73 5.68 -20.81
C VAL A 561 -9.20 6.66 -21.89
N ALA A 562 -9.47 7.89 -21.53
CA ALA A 562 -9.90 8.92 -22.48
C ALA A 562 -8.81 9.23 -23.52
N TYR A 563 -7.55 9.20 -23.11
CA TYR A 563 -6.44 9.42 -24.05
C TYR A 563 -6.29 8.26 -25.04
N GLN A 564 -6.32 7.02 -24.59
CA GLN A 564 -6.30 5.86 -25.48
C GLN A 564 -7.49 5.88 -26.46
N ALA A 565 -8.68 6.26 -25.96
CA ALA A 565 -9.85 6.42 -26.80
C ALA A 565 -9.67 7.53 -27.84
N THR A 566 -9.04 8.64 -27.45
CA THR A 566 -8.71 9.75 -28.35
C THR A 566 -7.82 9.30 -29.51
N VAL A 567 -6.78 8.54 -29.18
CA VAL A 567 -5.85 7.99 -30.20
C VAL A 567 -6.58 7.03 -31.15
N CYS A 568 -7.43 6.15 -30.61
CA CYS A 568 -8.21 5.21 -31.42
C CYS A 568 -9.18 5.94 -32.35
N ALA A 569 -9.90 6.95 -31.85
CA ALA A 569 -10.83 7.73 -32.67
C ALA A 569 -10.13 8.48 -33.81
N ARG A 570 -9.00 9.10 -33.53
CA ARG A 570 -8.20 9.83 -34.54
C ARG A 570 -7.63 8.91 -35.61
N ALA A 571 -7.24 7.71 -35.24
CA ALA A 571 -6.74 6.69 -36.16
C ALA A 571 -7.86 5.88 -36.83
N GLN A 572 -9.10 6.11 -36.46
CA GLN A 572 -10.26 5.30 -36.90
C GLN A 572 -10.07 3.81 -36.65
N ALA A 573 -9.47 3.47 -35.50
CA ALA A 573 -9.15 2.12 -35.09
C ALA A 573 -9.95 1.73 -33.84
N PRO A 574 -10.22 0.42 -33.63
CA PRO A 574 -10.96 -0.03 -32.46
C PRO A 574 -10.13 0.10 -31.17
N PRO A 575 -10.79 0.15 -30.00
CA PRO A 575 -10.11 0.14 -28.71
C PRO A 575 -9.49 -1.23 -28.42
N PRO A 576 -8.68 -1.33 -27.34
CA PRO A 576 -8.07 -2.61 -26.95
C PRO A 576 -9.08 -3.73 -26.70
N SER A 577 -10.27 -3.40 -26.20
CA SER A 577 -11.38 -4.34 -26.06
C SER A 577 -12.71 -3.57 -26.10
N TRP A 578 -13.81 -4.29 -26.26
CA TRP A 578 -15.17 -3.71 -26.25
C TRP A 578 -15.87 -3.92 -24.91
N ASP A 579 -15.11 -3.88 -23.81
CA ASP A 579 -15.66 -3.96 -22.46
C ASP A 579 -16.22 -2.61 -21.96
N GLN A 580 -16.67 -2.57 -20.72
CA GLN A 580 -17.32 -1.39 -20.11
C GLN A 580 -16.40 -0.14 -20.10
N MET A 581 -15.10 -0.33 -20.02
CA MET A 581 -14.12 0.75 -19.96
C MET A 581 -14.11 1.59 -21.23
N TRP A 582 -14.37 0.99 -22.39
CA TRP A 582 -14.27 1.63 -23.69
C TRP A 582 -15.61 2.07 -24.28
N LYS A 583 -16.63 2.26 -23.43
CA LYS A 583 -17.98 2.70 -23.86
C LYS A 583 -18.00 4.00 -24.63
N CYS A 584 -17.06 4.91 -24.39
CA CYS A 584 -16.99 6.19 -25.10
C CYS A 584 -16.79 6.03 -26.61
N LEU A 585 -16.31 4.88 -27.09
CA LEU A 585 -16.10 4.60 -28.51
C LEU A 585 -17.26 3.82 -29.16
N ILE A 586 -18.29 3.44 -28.41
CA ILE A 586 -19.31 2.52 -28.90
C ILE A 586 -20.12 3.11 -30.07
N ARG A 587 -20.36 4.40 -30.10
CA ARG A 587 -21.06 5.10 -31.17
C ARG A 587 -20.26 5.08 -32.47
N LEU A 588 -18.94 5.02 -32.38
CA LEU A 588 -18.02 5.02 -33.53
C LEU A 588 -17.71 3.61 -34.02
N LYS A 589 -18.17 2.58 -33.31
CA LYS A 589 -17.84 1.19 -33.59
C LYS A 589 -17.95 0.78 -35.06
N PRO A 590 -19.02 1.14 -35.82
CA PRO A 590 -19.11 0.76 -37.21
C PRO A 590 -18.03 1.38 -38.12
N THR A 591 -17.39 2.45 -37.67
CA THR A 591 -16.37 3.18 -38.44
C THR A 591 -14.93 2.81 -38.05
N LEU A 592 -14.76 2.01 -36.98
CA LEU A 592 -13.45 1.65 -36.44
C LEU A 592 -13.02 0.29 -36.98
N HIS A 593 -11.81 0.23 -37.53
CA HIS A 593 -11.26 -0.99 -38.15
C HIS A 593 -9.74 -1.01 -38.06
N GLY A 594 -9.17 -2.18 -38.28
CA GLY A 594 -7.73 -2.39 -38.22
C GLY A 594 -7.19 -2.61 -36.81
N PRO A 595 -5.87 -2.69 -36.65
CA PRO A 595 -5.26 -2.93 -35.35
C PRO A 595 -5.36 -1.69 -34.46
N THR A 596 -5.47 -1.92 -33.16
CA THR A 596 -5.49 -0.87 -32.13
C THR A 596 -4.09 -0.26 -31.97
N PRO A 597 -3.94 1.07 -32.07
CA PRO A 597 -2.68 1.74 -31.75
C PRO A 597 -2.50 1.82 -30.24
N LEU A 598 -2.05 0.73 -29.64
CA LEU A 598 -1.97 0.56 -28.20
C LEU A 598 -0.81 1.34 -27.61
N LEU A 599 -1.08 2.17 -26.58
CA LEU A 599 -0.07 2.95 -25.86
C LEU A 599 0.43 2.22 -24.61
N TYR A 600 -0.46 1.56 -23.93
CA TYR A 600 -0.22 0.81 -22.69
C TYR A 600 -1.32 -0.24 -22.53
N ARG A 601 -1.09 -1.22 -21.66
CA ARG A 601 -2.11 -2.22 -21.35
C ARG A 601 -2.83 -1.84 -20.06
N LEU A 602 -4.15 -1.75 -20.15
CA LEU A 602 -5.02 -1.47 -19.01
C LEU A 602 -6.22 -2.41 -19.12
N GLY A 603 -6.25 -3.44 -18.28
CA GLY A 603 -7.23 -4.51 -18.39
C GLY A 603 -6.95 -5.47 -19.57
N ALA A 604 -7.97 -6.21 -19.98
CA ALA A 604 -7.86 -7.19 -21.06
C ALA A 604 -7.66 -6.52 -22.43
N VAL A 605 -6.78 -7.09 -23.24
CA VAL A 605 -6.57 -6.71 -24.65
C VAL A 605 -7.06 -7.86 -25.51
N GLN A 606 -8.15 -7.65 -26.25
CA GLN A 606 -8.81 -8.68 -27.07
C GLN A 606 -8.61 -8.43 -28.56
N ASN A 607 -8.45 -7.16 -28.96
CA ASN A 607 -8.29 -6.79 -30.36
C ASN A 607 -6.81 -6.85 -30.78
N GLU A 608 -6.57 -7.05 -32.07
CA GLU A 608 -5.21 -6.97 -32.62
C GLU A 608 -4.63 -5.57 -32.38
N VAL A 609 -3.38 -5.51 -31.95
CA VAL A 609 -2.74 -4.27 -31.54
C VAL A 609 -1.47 -3.98 -32.37
N THR A 610 -1.16 -2.69 -32.48
CA THR A 610 0.10 -2.20 -33.02
C THR A 610 0.71 -1.17 -32.05
N PRO A 611 1.98 -1.34 -31.62
CA PRO A 611 2.63 -0.44 -30.65
C PRO A 611 3.37 0.74 -31.31
N THR A 612 2.95 1.21 -32.47
CA THR A 612 3.72 2.16 -33.28
C THR A 612 3.34 3.64 -33.11
N HIS A 613 2.55 4.00 -32.09
CA HIS A 613 2.19 5.39 -31.84
C HIS A 613 3.38 6.21 -31.33
N PRO A 614 3.54 7.50 -31.73
CA PRO A 614 4.67 8.34 -31.29
C PRO A 614 4.85 8.46 -29.79
N ILE A 615 3.76 8.46 -29.00
CA ILE A 615 3.85 8.53 -27.53
C ILE A 615 4.51 7.28 -26.94
N THR A 616 4.27 6.10 -27.52
CA THR A 616 4.94 4.87 -27.14
C THR A 616 6.46 5.00 -27.31
N LYS A 617 6.88 5.54 -28.44
CA LYS A 617 8.30 5.80 -28.73
C LYS A 617 8.91 6.76 -27.72
N TYR A 618 8.21 7.82 -27.34
CA TYR A 618 8.65 8.78 -26.34
C TYR A 618 8.80 8.13 -24.96
N ILE A 619 7.81 7.38 -24.52
CA ILE A 619 7.86 6.66 -23.23
C ILE A 619 9.02 5.67 -23.22
N MET A 620 9.20 4.89 -24.28
CA MET A 620 10.31 3.95 -24.40
C MET A 620 11.67 4.64 -24.39
N ALA A 621 11.80 5.80 -25.04
CA ALA A 621 13.02 6.59 -25.02
C ALA A 621 13.35 7.08 -23.60
N CYS A 622 12.38 7.55 -22.85
CA CYS A 622 12.55 7.92 -21.44
C CYS A 622 13.01 6.74 -20.59
N MET A 623 12.41 5.56 -20.81
CA MET A 623 12.76 4.35 -20.08
C MET A 623 14.13 3.81 -20.40
N SER A 624 14.65 4.03 -21.61
CA SER A 624 15.96 3.54 -22.03
C SER A 624 17.10 4.52 -21.83
N ALA A 625 16.82 5.82 -21.77
CA ALA A 625 17.84 6.87 -21.65
C ALA A 625 18.40 7.01 -20.23
N ASP A 626 17.62 6.69 -19.21
CA ASP A 626 18.01 6.85 -17.82
C ASP A 626 17.53 5.65 -17.00
N LEU A 627 18.48 4.88 -16.47
CA LEU A 627 18.20 3.74 -15.59
C LEU A 627 17.50 4.16 -14.29
N GLU A 628 17.54 5.44 -13.90
CA GLU A 628 16.83 5.95 -12.73
C GLU A 628 15.34 6.18 -12.99
N VAL A 629 14.97 6.42 -14.23
CA VAL A 629 13.56 6.47 -14.65
C VAL A 629 12.98 5.06 -14.73
N VAL A 630 13.81 4.08 -15.04
CA VAL A 630 13.43 2.67 -15.06
C VAL A 630 13.51 2.12 -13.64
N THR A 631 12.57 1.74 -13.20
CA THR A 631 11.91 1.24 -12.05
C THR A 631 12.75 0.32 -11.18
N SER A 632 13.04 0.83 -10.00
CA SER A 632 13.48 0.03 -8.89
C SER A 632 12.30 -0.82 -8.41
N THR A 633 12.42 -2.14 -8.48
CA THR A 633 11.37 -3.08 -8.08
C THR A 633 11.83 -3.86 -6.87
N TRP A 634 11.00 -3.89 -5.82
CA TRP A 634 11.27 -4.71 -4.66
C TRP A 634 11.29 -6.18 -5.05
N VAL A 635 12.35 -6.88 -4.62
CA VAL A 635 12.57 -8.29 -4.96
C VAL A 635 12.39 -9.14 -3.70
N LEU A 636 11.54 -10.17 -3.83
CA LEU A 636 11.32 -11.15 -2.76
C LEU A 636 11.59 -12.56 -3.25
#